data_33a31b21b49af48853839587f3d29d42
#
_entry.id   33a31b21b49af48853839587f3d29d42
#
_cell.length_a   1.000
_cell.length_b   1.000
_cell.length_c   1.000
_cell.angle_alpha   90.00
_cell.angle_beta   90.00
_cell.angle_gamma   90.00
#
_symmetry.space_group_name_H-M   'P 1'
#
loop_
_entity.id
_entity.type
_entity.pdbx_description
1 polymer ?
#
loop_
_entity_poly.entity_id
_entity_poly.type
_entity_poly.pdbx_seq_one_letter_code
_entity_poly.pdbx_strand_id
1 'polypeptide(L)'
;MKTLVASILSLAVAAVLGSAAFAQEATPANGAAPAHHEEGATPHYPLKEPKEEEWSFAGPFGHYDKAQLQRGLKVYTEVCSACHSMNLVPFRMLDELGYNQAQVKAFAANYEVQDGPNAAGEMFTRKAVPSDHFPAPFANAEAAAASNNGAAPPDFSLIAKAREVERGFPQFVFDVFTQYQENGPDYIHALLTGYEEPPAGFQVPQGGHYNPYFHAAAVLAMPKPLSDGQVTYDDGAPQTVDQYSKDVSSFLMWAAEPHLEERKRTGFMVMIFLAIFTVLIYLTKRSVYANKDH
;
A
#
# COMPACT_ATOMS: atom_id res chain seq x y z
N MET A 1 34.01 -11.32 36.10
CA MET A 1 32.69 -11.28 35.40
C MET A 1 32.58 -10.27 34.26
N LYS A 2 33.52 -9.35 34.06
CA LYS A 2 33.48 -8.40 32.91
C LYS A 2 34.07 -8.93 31.60
N THR A 3 34.86 -10.01 31.66
CA THR A 3 35.54 -10.62 30.52
C THR A 3 34.74 -11.71 29.80
N LEU A 4 33.73 -12.30 30.44
CA LEU A 4 32.91 -13.37 29.83
C LEU A 4 31.77 -12.83 28.92
N VAL A 5 31.31 -11.64 29.17
CA VAL A 5 30.24 -11.02 28.34
C VAL A 5 30.79 -10.51 27.01
N ALA A 6 32.05 -10.08 26.97
CA ALA A 6 32.70 -9.63 25.74
C ALA A 6 32.98 -10.78 24.75
N SER A 7 33.20 -11.99 25.25
CA SER A 7 33.52 -13.18 24.42
C SER A 7 32.26 -13.78 23.74
N ILE A 8 31.08 -13.58 24.28
CA ILE A 8 29.82 -14.12 23.70
C ILE A 8 29.34 -13.24 22.57
N LEU A 9 29.59 -11.94 22.62
CA LEU A 9 29.20 -11.02 21.55
C LEU A 9 30.07 -11.13 20.30
N SER A 10 31.33 -11.57 20.47
CA SER A 10 32.30 -11.75 19.37
C SER A 10 32.06 -13.01 18.55
N LEU A 11 31.39 -14.04 19.09
CA LEU A 11 31.12 -15.29 18.38
C LEU A 11 29.88 -15.25 17.49
N ALA A 12 28.93 -14.32 17.73
CA ALA A 12 27.70 -14.20 16.95
C ALA A 12 27.89 -13.45 15.62
N VAL A 13 28.97 -12.69 15.46
CA VAL A 13 29.25 -11.91 14.24
C VAL A 13 30.07 -12.67 13.20
N ALA A 14 30.79 -13.72 13.63
CA ALA A 14 31.68 -14.52 12.74
C ALA A 14 30.94 -15.62 11.94
N ALA A 15 29.70 -15.95 12.25
CA ALA A 15 28.94 -17.04 11.60
C ALA A 15 28.15 -16.63 10.35
N VAL A 16 28.12 -15.34 9.96
CA VAL A 16 27.33 -14.84 8.81
C VAL A 16 28.19 -14.57 7.55
N LEU A 17 29.51 -14.68 7.62
CA LEU A 17 30.41 -14.33 6.51
C LEU A 17 31.06 -15.51 5.77
N GLY A 18 30.52 -16.71 5.88
CA GLY A 18 31.17 -17.90 5.33
C GLY A 18 30.29 -18.79 4.46
N SER A 19 29.69 -18.32 3.38
CA SER A 19 29.10 -19.20 2.35
C SER A 19 28.81 -18.44 1.05
N ALA A 20 29.84 -17.99 0.36
CA ALA A 20 29.71 -17.57 -1.04
C ALA A 20 31.01 -17.92 -1.79
N ALA A 21 31.18 -19.19 -2.15
CA ALA A 21 32.12 -19.59 -3.19
C ALA A 21 31.65 -20.92 -3.82
N PHE A 22 31.76 -20.95 -5.14
CA PHE A 22 31.61 -22.07 -6.07
C PHE A 22 30.24 -22.27 -6.73
N ALA A 23 30.11 -21.66 -7.89
CA ALA A 23 29.70 -22.35 -9.12
C ALA A 23 30.29 -21.61 -10.30
N GLN A 24 31.39 -22.13 -10.78
CA GLN A 24 32.03 -21.75 -12.04
C GLN A 24 31.54 -22.77 -13.07
N GLU A 25 30.66 -22.37 -13.94
CA GLU A 25 30.16 -23.20 -15.02
C GLU A 25 30.66 -22.70 -16.38
N ALA A 26 31.06 -23.67 -17.18
CA ALA A 26 31.88 -23.57 -18.36
C ALA A 26 31.25 -22.77 -19.49
N THR A 27 32.05 -21.96 -20.16
CA THR A 27 31.77 -21.23 -21.41
C THR A 27 31.67 -22.18 -22.60
N PRO A 28 30.66 -22.08 -23.47
CA PRO A 28 30.78 -22.48 -24.86
C PRO A 28 31.09 -21.23 -25.70
N ALA A 29 32.21 -21.34 -26.44
CA ALA A 29 32.59 -20.39 -27.46
C ALA A 29 31.61 -20.49 -28.64
N ASN A 30 30.89 -19.42 -28.96
CA ASN A 30 30.73 -18.97 -30.33
C ASN A 30 30.19 -17.52 -30.36
N GLY A 31 30.86 -16.73 -31.19
CA GLY A 31 30.78 -15.31 -31.25
C GLY A 31 29.44 -14.73 -31.68
N ALA A 32 28.88 -13.98 -30.77
CA ALA A 32 28.22 -12.69 -30.97
C ALA A 32 28.42 -11.97 -29.66
N ALA A 33 29.10 -10.83 -29.69
CA ALA A 33 29.18 -9.99 -28.49
C ALA A 33 27.75 -9.72 -28.03
N PRO A 34 27.40 -10.01 -26.75
CA PRO A 34 26.15 -9.51 -26.23
C PRO A 34 26.23 -8.00 -26.34
N ALA A 35 25.26 -7.40 -27.05
CA ALA A 35 25.02 -6.00 -26.91
C ALA A 35 25.01 -5.72 -25.40
N HIS A 36 25.99 -4.95 -24.95
CA HIS A 36 25.89 -4.32 -23.65
C HIS A 36 24.55 -3.59 -23.68
N HIS A 37 23.51 -4.16 -23.03
CA HIS A 37 22.52 -3.32 -22.46
C HIS A 37 23.33 -2.44 -21.51
N GLU A 38 23.69 -1.23 -21.98
CA GLU A 38 23.85 -0.14 -21.06
C GLU A 38 22.61 -0.26 -20.19
N GLU A 39 22.79 -0.64 -18.93
CA GLU A 39 21.81 -0.30 -17.89
C GLU A 39 21.67 1.20 -18.05
N GLY A 40 20.63 1.59 -18.80
CA GLY A 40 20.37 2.97 -19.10
C GLY A 40 20.31 3.62 -17.74
N ALA A 41 21.23 4.54 -17.49
CA ALA A 41 21.18 5.38 -16.34
C ALA A 41 19.71 5.79 -16.22
N THR A 42 19.04 5.37 -15.16
CA THR A 42 17.65 5.74 -14.88
C THR A 42 17.58 7.22 -15.15
N PRO A 43 16.74 7.68 -16.09
CA PRO A 43 16.73 9.08 -16.48
C PRO A 43 16.66 9.89 -15.20
N HIS A 44 17.68 10.70 -14.93
CA HIS A 44 17.77 11.49 -13.72
C HIS A 44 16.81 12.66 -13.87
N TYR A 45 15.53 12.33 -13.99
CA TYR A 45 14.48 13.33 -13.87
C TYR A 45 14.42 13.73 -12.41
N PRO A 46 14.28 15.02 -12.09
CA PRO A 46 14.00 15.44 -10.74
C PRO A 46 12.60 14.95 -10.39
N LEU A 47 12.51 13.69 -9.93
CA LEU A 47 11.28 13.19 -9.34
C LEU A 47 11.04 14.01 -8.08
N LYS A 48 9.81 14.49 -7.93
CA LYS A 48 9.39 15.18 -6.72
C LYS A 48 9.08 14.12 -5.66
N GLU A 49 9.56 14.35 -4.44
CA GLU A 49 9.15 13.54 -3.31
C GLU A 49 7.74 13.93 -2.86
N PRO A 50 6.88 12.95 -2.53
CA PRO A 50 5.58 13.22 -1.94
C PRO A 50 5.73 14.03 -0.65
N LYS A 51 4.85 15.00 -0.45
CA LYS A 51 4.77 15.74 0.80
C LYS A 51 4.06 14.87 1.84
N GLU A 52 4.54 14.88 3.07
CA GLU A 52 3.83 14.28 4.20
C GLU A 52 2.53 15.04 4.46
N GLU A 53 1.40 14.35 4.36
CA GLU A 53 0.08 14.89 4.65
C GLU A 53 -0.35 14.50 6.07
N GLU A 54 -1.28 15.26 6.63
CA GLU A 54 -1.86 14.94 7.94
C GLU A 54 -2.99 13.93 7.78
N TRP A 55 -2.75 12.70 8.27
CA TRP A 55 -3.73 11.62 8.23
C TRP A 55 -4.30 11.32 9.62
N SER A 56 -5.62 11.15 9.72
CA SER A 56 -6.28 10.79 10.99
C SER A 56 -5.80 9.45 11.54
N PHE A 57 -5.40 8.54 10.67
CA PHE A 57 -4.88 7.23 11.03
C PHE A 57 -3.37 7.21 11.31
N ALA A 58 -2.67 8.36 11.25
CA ALA A 58 -1.24 8.45 11.50
C ALA A 58 -0.85 8.16 12.95
N GLY A 59 0.40 7.71 13.13
CA GLY A 59 1.01 7.48 14.44
C GLY A 59 0.38 6.36 15.28
N PRO A 60 0.86 6.16 16.52
CA PRO A 60 0.50 5.00 17.35
C PRO A 60 -0.96 5.00 17.84
N PHE A 61 -1.63 6.15 17.87
CA PHE A 61 -3.00 6.33 18.35
C PHE A 61 -3.96 6.79 17.25
N GLY A 62 -3.50 6.86 16.00
CA GLY A 62 -4.33 7.25 14.88
C GLY A 62 -5.46 6.26 14.61
N HIS A 63 -6.56 6.77 14.10
CA HIS A 63 -7.77 6.04 13.75
C HIS A 63 -8.35 6.55 12.43
N TYR A 64 -9.09 5.71 11.75
CA TYR A 64 -9.73 6.10 10.50
C TYR A 64 -10.92 7.05 10.73
N ASP A 65 -10.97 8.13 9.96
CA ASP A 65 -12.18 8.96 9.87
C ASP A 65 -13.19 8.29 8.92
N LYS A 66 -14.28 7.78 9.49
CA LYS A 66 -15.30 7.06 8.72
C LYS A 66 -15.98 7.92 7.66
N ALA A 67 -16.18 9.21 7.91
CA ALA A 67 -16.75 10.11 6.92
C ALA A 67 -15.79 10.28 5.73
N GLN A 68 -14.49 10.42 6.00
CA GLN A 68 -13.46 10.45 4.96
C GLN A 68 -13.41 9.15 4.17
N LEU A 69 -13.48 7.99 4.83
CA LEU A 69 -13.52 6.69 4.15
C LEU A 69 -14.75 6.52 3.26
N GLN A 70 -15.92 6.98 3.70
CA GLN A 70 -17.15 6.94 2.90
C GLN A 70 -17.04 7.82 1.66
N ARG A 71 -16.46 9.02 1.77
CA ARG A 71 -16.18 9.88 0.62
C ARG A 71 -15.18 9.22 -0.32
N GLY A 72 -14.11 8.61 0.23
CA GLY A 72 -13.12 7.87 -0.55
C GLY A 72 -13.71 6.67 -1.30
N LEU A 73 -14.60 5.91 -0.66
CA LEU A 73 -15.38 4.85 -1.32
C LEU A 73 -16.21 5.43 -2.48
N LYS A 74 -16.83 6.58 -2.30
CA LYS A 74 -17.62 7.25 -3.36
C LYS A 74 -16.72 7.64 -4.54
N VAL A 75 -15.57 8.24 -4.29
CA VAL A 75 -14.57 8.55 -5.34
C VAL A 75 -14.12 7.28 -6.07
N TYR A 76 -13.81 6.21 -5.32
CA TYR A 76 -13.44 4.93 -5.93
C TYR A 76 -14.53 4.41 -6.85
N THR A 77 -15.78 4.34 -6.37
CA THR A 77 -16.89 3.74 -7.12
C THR A 77 -17.32 4.56 -8.33
N GLU A 78 -17.25 5.89 -8.26
CA GLU A 78 -17.70 6.78 -9.35
C GLU A 78 -16.61 7.07 -10.39
N VAL A 79 -15.31 6.96 -9.99
CA VAL A 79 -14.20 7.34 -10.87
C VAL A 79 -13.24 6.18 -11.12
N CYS A 80 -12.68 5.58 -10.08
CA CYS A 80 -11.54 4.67 -10.20
C CYS A 80 -11.93 3.26 -10.64
N SER A 81 -13.11 2.78 -10.21
CA SER A 81 -13.58 1.40 -10.43
C SER A 81 -13.81 1.05 -11.90
N ALA A 82 -13.92 2.06 -12.77
CA ALA A 82 -14.01 1.86 -14.21
C ALA A 82 -12.75 1.20 -14.83
N CYS A 83 -11.59 1.39 -14.18
CA CYS A 83 -10.31 0.88 -14.65
C CYS A 83 -9.59 0.00 -13.63
N HIS A 84 -9.76 0.25 -12.34
CA HIS A 84 -9.04 -0.41 -11.25
C HIS A 84 -9.91 -1.39 -10.48
N SER A 85 -9.48 -2.64 -10.41
CA SER A 85 -10.10 -3.67 -9.58
C SER A 85 -9.80 -3.47 -8.08
N MET A 86 -10.58 -4.16 -7.24
CA MET A 86 -10.38 -4.25 -5.79
C MET A 86 -10.75 -5.67 -5.33
N ASN A 87 -9.99 -6.64 -5.83
CA ASN A 87 -10.33 -8.05 -5.79
C ASN A 87 -10.28 -8.68 -4.39
N LEU A 88 -9.58 -8.07 -3.42
CA LEU A 88 -9.42 -8.63 -2.08
C LEU A 88 -10.39 -8.03 -1.04
N VAL A 89 -11.19 -7.03 -1.41
CA VAL A 89 -12.11 -6.35 -0.50
C VAL A 89 -13.54 -6.86 -0.72
N PRO A 90 -14.10 -7.69 0.18
CA PRO A 90 -15.49 -8.09 0.11
C PRO A 90 -16.41 -6.98 0.62
N PHE A 91 -17.64 -6.91 0.09
CA PHE A 91 -18.60 -5.87 0.46
C PHE A 91 -18.94 -5.86 1.95
N ARG A 92 -18.88 -7.01 2.64
CA ARG A 92 -19.14 -7.06 4.09
C ARG A 92 -18.22 -6.17 4.92
N MET A 93 -16.98 -5.88 4.44
CA MET A 93 -16.05 -5.01 5.15
C MET A 93 -16.47 -3.54 5.17
N LEU A 94 -17.46 -3.15 4.36
CA LEU A 94 -17.99 -1.79 4.37
C LEU A 94 -18.69 -1.42 5.69
N ASP A 95 -19.02 -2.40 6.56
CA ASP A 95 -19.52 -2.13 7.91
C ASP A 95 -18.48 -1.38 8.78
N GLU A 96 -17.18 -1.61 8.55
CA GLU A 96 -16.11 -0.89 9.21
C GLU A 96 -16.11 0.61 8.87
N LEU A 97 -16.61 0.99 7.69
CA LEU A 97 -16.80 2.37 7.28
C LEU A 97 -18.02 3.02 7.96
N GLY A 98 -18.77 2.27 8.78
CA GLY A 98 -19.94 2.73 9.50
C GLY A 98 -21.28 2.45 8.81
N TYR A 99 -21.30 1.70 7.70
CA TYR A 99 -22.53 1.23 7.09
C TYR A 99 -23.14 0.08 7.92
N ASN A 100 -24.48 0.11 8.09
CA ASN A 100 -25.15 -1.04 8.68
C ASN A 100 -25.34 -2.18 7.65
N GLN A 101 -25.66 -3.39 8.14
CA GLN A 101 -25.81 -4.57 7.29
C GLN A 101 -26.83 -4.41 6.16
N ALA A 102 -27.91 -3.67 6.38
CA ALA A 102 -28.90 -3.40 5.34
C ALA A 102 -28.34 -2.50 4.24
N GLN A 103 -27.57 -1.48 4.61
CA GLN A 103 -26.87 -0.61 3.67
C GLN A 103 -25.79 -1.36 2.89
N VAL A 104 -24.98 -2.19 3.55
CA VAL A 104 -23.97 -3.05 2.88
C VAL A 104 -24.64 -3.98 1.88
N LYS A 105 -25.75 -4.62 2.25
CA LYS A 105 -26.51 -5.48 1.33
C LYS A 105 -27.09 -4.70 0.14
N ALA A 106 -27.65 -3.53 0.38
CA ALA A 106 -28.19 -2.69 -0.68
C ALA A 106 -27.07 -2.19 -1.61
N PHE A 107 -25.91 -1.82 -1.07
CA PHE A 107 -24.75 -1.41 -1.85
C PHE A 107 -24.25 -2.55 -2.73
N ALA A 108 -24.04 -3.77 -2.16
CA ALA A 108 -23.62 -4.95 -2.91
C ALA A 108 -24.59 -5.28 -4.07
N ALA A 109 -25.88 -5.16 -3.84
CA ALA A 109 -26.90 -5.47 -4.85
C ALA A 109 -26.88 -4.55 -6.09
N ASN A 110 -26.12 -3.44 -6.06
CA ASN A 110 -25.87 -2.62 -7.26
C ASN A 110 -24.92 -3.29 -8.26
N TYR A 111 -24.19 -4.29 -7.82
CA TYR A 111 -23.22 -5.02 -8.64
C TYR A 111 -23.76 -6.37 -9.07
N GLU A 112 -23.22 -6.88 -10.18
CA GLU A 112 -23.48 -8.22 -10.70
C GLU A 112 -22.20 -9.03 -10.70
N VAL A 113 -22.31 -10.28 -10.27
CA VAL A 113 -21.18 -11.23 -10.21
C VAL A 113 -21.54 -12.52 -10.94
N GLN A 114 -20.53 -13.15 -11.52
CA GLN A 114 -20.64 -14.48 -12.07
C GLN A 114 -20.69 -15.50 -10.94
N ASP A 115 -21.62 -16.46 -11.02
CA ASP A 115 -21.76 -17.54 -10.06
C ASP A 115 -22.02 -18.86 -10.79
N GLY A 116 -21.90 -19.97 -10.11
CA GLY A 116 -22.13 -21.29 -10.67
C GLY A 116 -20.92 -22.21 -10.53
N PRO A 117 -20.95 -23.37 -11.22
CA PRO A 117 -22.02 -23.81 -12.11
C PRO A 117 -23.31 -24.20 -11.39
N ASN A 118 -24.48 -23.99 -12.04
CA ASN A 118 -25.75 -24.49 -11.57
C ASN A 118 -25.86 -26.04 -11.76
N ALA A 119 -26.97 -26.64 -11.40
CA ALA A 119 -27.16 -28.08 -11.55
C ALA A 119 -27.06 -28.60 -13.00
N ALA A 120 -27.17 -27.72 -13.99
CA ALA A 120 -26.97 -28.04 -15.42
C ALA A 120 -25.52 -27.81 -15.88
N GLY A 121 -24.63 -27.36 -15.02
CA GLY A 121 -23.23 -27.05 -15.35
C GLY A 121 -23.02 -25.66 -15.96
N GLU A 122 -24.01 -24.77 -15.89
CA GLU A 122 -23.95 -23.44 -16.52
C GLU A 122 -23.56 -22.36 -15.51
N MET A 123 -22.72 -21.42 -15.95
CA MET A 123 -22.45 -20.20 -15.22
C MET A 123 -23.60 -19.21 -15.40
N PHE A 124 -23.95 -18.50 -14.35
CA PHE A 124 -25.00 -17.50 -14.37
C PHE A 124 -24.60 -16.22 -13.66
N THR A 125 -25.27 -15.13 -13.99
CA THR A 125 -25.06 -13.83 -13.34
C THR A 125 -26.12 -13.63 -12.27
N ARG A 126 -25.71 -13.16 -11.09
CA ARG A 126 -26.62 -12.75 -10.02
C ARG A 126 -26.22 -11.41 -9.41
N LYS A 127 -27.11 -10.80 -8.68
CA LYS A 127 -26.76 -9.65 -7.80
C LYS A 127 -25.77 -10.10 -6.73
N ALA A 128 -24.79 -9.23 -6.49
CA ALA A 128 -23.80 -9.47 -5.45
C ALA A 128 -24.43 -9.41 -4.05
N VAL A 129 -23.83 -10.15 -3.13
CA VAL A 129 -24.18 -10.19 -1.70
C VAL A 129 -22.98 -9.76 -0.87
N PRO A 130 -23.14 -9.49 0.43
CA PRO A 130 -22.04 -8.98 1.27
C PRO A 130 -20.77 -9.82 1.31
N SER A 131 -20.85 -11.11 1.04
CA SER A 131 -19.67 -12.00 0.96
C SER A 131 -18.88 -11.90 -0.35
N ASP A 132 -19.48 -11.34 -1.39
CA ASP A 132 -18.81 -11.15 -2.67
C ASP A 132 -17.82 -9.96 -2.61
N HIS A 133 -16.86 -9.98 -3.52
CA HIS A 133 -15.88 -8.92 -3.68
C HIS A 133 -16.33 -7.92 -4.74
N PHE A 134 -15.68 -6.74 -4.76
CA PHE A 134 -15.88 -5.81 -5.87
C PHE A 134 -15.52 -6.49 -7.19
N PRO A 135 -16.40 -6.47 -8.20
CA PRO A 135 -16.11 -7.10 -9.48
C PRO A 135 -15.01 -6.34 -10.22
N ALA A 136 -14.10 -7.08 -10.84
CA ALA A 136 -13.08 -6.49 -11.68
C ALA A 136 -13.69 -5.90 -12.96
N PRO A 137 -13.23 -4.71 -13.41
CA PRO A 137 -13.74 -4.07 -14.64
C PRO A 137 -13.34 -4.82 -15.92
N PHE A 138 -12.27 -5.63 -15.86
CA PHE A 138 -11.75 -6.41 -16.98
C PHE A 138 -11.62 -7.89 -16.59
N ALA A 139 -11.79 -8.77 -17.57
CA ALA A 139 -11.73 -10.22 -17.35
C ALA A 139 -10.33 -10.72 -16.95
N ASN A 140 -9.28 -10.05 -17.40
CA ASN A 140 -7.88 -10.38 -17.11
C ASN A 140 -6.96 -9.17 -17.39
N ALA A 141 -5.69 -9.30 -17.06
CA ALA A 141 -4.69 -8.25 -17.22
C ALA A 141 -4.44 -7.88 -18.69
N GLU A 142 -4.55 -8.82 -19.61
CA GLU A 142 -4.36 -8.60 -21.05
C GLU A 142 -5.50 -7.74 -21.60
N ALA A 143 -6.73 -8.03 -21.22
CA ALA A 143 -7.90 -7.23 -21.59
C ALA A 143 -7.81 -5.82 -20.99
N ALA A 144 -7.37 -5.71 -19.74
CA ALA A 144 -7.13 -4.43 -19.09
C ALA A 144 -6.07 -3.61 -19.82
N ALA A 145 -4.92 -4.21 -20.17
CA ALA A 145 -3.86 -3.56 -20.92
C ALA A 145 -4.32 -3.11 -22.32
N ALA A 146 -5.03 -3.97 -23.04
CA ALA A 146 -5.56 -3.64 -24.37
C ALA A 146 -6.50 -2.42 -24.36
N SER A 147 -7.27 -2.26 -23.28
CA SER A 147 -8.20 -1.13 -23.10
C SER A 147 -7.52 0.15 -22.59
N ASN A 148 -6.26 0.07 -22.12
CA ASN A 148 -5.55 1.16 -21.45
C ASN A 148 -4.16 1.42 -22.05
N ASN A 149 -4.07 1.54 -23.38
CA ASN A 149 -2.86 1.87 -24.13
C ASN A 149 -1.66 0.94 -23.82
N GLY A 150 -1.92 -0.33 -23.56
CA GLY A 150 -0.89 -1.33 -23.25
C GLY A 150 -0.47 -1.41 -21.78
N ALA A 151 -1.00 -0.57 -20.92
CA ALA A 151 -0.70 -0.57 -19.48
C ALA A 151 -1.89 -1.11 -18.68
N ALA A 152 -1.74 -2.25 -18.01
CA ALA A 152 -2.78 -2.78 -17.13
C ALA A 152 -2.88 -1.92 -15.85
N PRO A 153 -4.07 -1.35 -15.54
CA PRO A 153 -4.28 -0.66 -14.26
C PRO A 153 -4.08 -1.63 -13.10
N PRO A 154 -3.31 -1.27 -12.06
CA PRO A 154 -3.11 -2.14 -10.90
C PRO A 154 -4.39 -2.33 -10.09
N ASP A 155 -4.49 -3.48 -9.41
CA ASP A 155 -5.50 -3.73 -8.40
C ASP A 155 -5.29 -2.82 -7.18
N PHE A 156 -6.36 -2.26 -6.64
CA PHE A 156 -6.30 -1.27 -5.56
C PHE A 156 -6.36 -1.87 -4.16
N SER A 157 -6.60 -3.17 -4.01
CA SER A 157 -6.77 -3.79 -2.70
C SER A 157 -5.61 -3.54 -1.74
N LEU A 158 -4.38 -3.52 -2.26
CA LEU A 158 -3.15 -3.34 -1.46
C LEU A 158 -2.30 -2.16 -1.95
N ILE A 159 -2.82 -1.31 -2.81
CA ILE A 159 -2.03 -0.31 -3.54
C ILE A 159 -1.33 0.66 -2.58
N ALA A 160 -1.98 1.08 -1.50
CA ALA A 160 -1.40 1.99 -0.51
C ALA A 160 -0.18 1.41 0.19
N LYS A 161 -0.13 0.09 0.39
CA LYS A 161 1.05 -0.62 0.92
C LYS A 161 2.06 -0.95 -0.17
N ALA A 162 1.61 -1.29 -1.38
CA ALA A 162 2.48 -1.65 -2.50
C ALA A 162 3.21 -0.43 -3.13
N ARG A 163 2.85 0.78 -2.75
CA ARG A 163 3.45 2.04 -3.22
C ARG A 163 4.15 2.81 -2.10
N GLU A 164 4.41 2.16 -0.98
CA GLU A 164 5.31 2.70 0.04
C GLU A 164 6.71 2.93 -0.55
N VAL A 165 7.26 4.10 -0.31
CA VAL A 165 8.62 4.48 -0.74
C VAL A 165 9.56 4.26 0.43
N GLU A 166 10.67 3.55 0.21
CA GLU A 166 11.69 3.38 1.24
C GLU A 166 12.32 4.73 1.60
N ARG A 167 12.23 5.06 2.87
CA ARG A 167 12.79 6.30 3.43
C ARG A 167 14.18 6.07 3.97
N GLY A 168 15.15 5.69 3.31
CA GLY A 168 16.54 5.49 3.68
C GLY A 168 16.97 5.78 5.14
N PHE A 169 18.24 5.55 5.47
CA PHE A 169 18.80 5.95 6.77
C PHE A 169 19.02 7.48 6.81
N PRO A 170 18.68 8.17 7.91
CA PRO A 170 18.23 7.66 9.23
C PRO A 170 16.70 7.58 9.40
N GLN A 171 15.90 8.00 8.42
CA GLN A 171 14.45 8.17 8.54
C GLN A 171 13.75 6.88 8.95
N PHE A 172 14.08 5.73 8.36
CA PHE A 172 13.45 4.46 8.71
C PHE A 172 13.58 4.11 10.21
N VAL A 173 14.64 4.58 10.89
CA VAL A 173 14.83 4.36 12.34
C VAL A 173 13.84 5.19 13.14
N PHE A 174 13.60 6.43 12.72
CA PHE A 174 12.61 7.30 13.36
C PHE A 174 11.19 6.79 13.09
N ASP A 175 10.93 6.25 11.90
CA ASP A 175 9.63 5.70 11.52
C ASP A 175 9.20 4.53 12.42
N VAL A 176 10.15 3.73 12.94
CA VAL A 176 9.86 2.70 13.95
C VAL A 176 9.29 3.30 15.23
N PHE A 177 9.76 4.47 15.65
CA PHE A 177 9.31 5.14 16.88
C PHE A 177 8.04 5.96 16.66
N THR A 178 7.95 6.66 15.55
CA THR A 178 6.77 7.46 15.18
C THR A 178 5.65 6.59 14.61
N GLN A 179 5.97 5.35 14.22
CA GLN A 179 5.08 4.43 13.49
C GLN A 179 4.54 5.05 12.20
N TYR A 180 5.38 5.81 11.49
CA TYR A 180 5.05 6.35 10.20
C TYR A 180 4.87 5.23 9.18
N GLN A 181 3.70 5.15 8.58
CA GLN A 181 3.31 4.16 7.56
C GLN A 181 2.49 4.80 6.43
N GLU A 182 2.49 6.12 6.40
CA GLU A 182 1.64 6.93 5.53
C GLU A 182 2.28 7.22 4.17
N ASN A 183 3.46 6.68 3.89
CA ASN A 183 4.20 6.84 2.63
C ASN A 183 3.37 6.52 1.39
N GLY A 184 2.60 5.43 1.44
CA GLY A 184 1.76 5.02 0.33
C GLY A 184 0.60 5.99 0.07
N PRO A 185 -0.20 6.36 1.09
CA PRO A 185 -1.22 7.41 0.97
C PRO A 185 -0.65 8.76 0.51
N ASP A 186 0.49 9.19 1.04
CA ASP A 186 1.16 10.43 0.60
C ASP A 186 1.53 10.37 -0.88
N TYR A 187 2.08 9.23 -1.32
CA TYR A 187 2.41 9.01 -2.72
C TYR A 187 1.18 9.03 -3.62
N ILE A 188 0.09 8.34 -3.22
CA ILE A 188 -1.14 8.31 -4.01
C ILE A 188 -1.75 9.71 -4.11
N HIS A 189 -1.80 10.46 -3.01
CA HIS A 189 -2.26 11.85 -3.01
C HIS A 189 -1.42 12.71 -3.95
N ALA A 190 -0.09 12.66 -3.83
CA ALA A 190 0.83 13.42 -4.66
C ALA A 190 0.71 13.04 -6.14
N LEU A 191 0.54 11.74 -6.46
CA LEU A 191 0.34 11.25 -7.81
C LEU A 191 -0.96 11.80 -8.43
N LEU A 192 -2.07 11.77 -7.70
CA LEU A 192 -3.38 12.21 -8.19
C LEU A 192 -3.46 13.72 -8.39
N THR A 193 -2.72 14.50 -7.59
CA THR A 193 -2.66 15.96 -7.67
C THR A 193 -1.54 16.49 -8.55
N GLY A 194 -0.54 15.65 -8.87
CA GLY A 194 0.72 16.06 -9.47
C GLY A 194 0.78 16.08 -11.01
N TYR A 195 -0.34 15.98 -11.70
CA TYR A 195 -0.38 16.13 -13.16
C TYR A 195 -0.06 17.56 -13.55
N GLU A 196 1.03 17.76 -14.30
CA GLU A 196 1.49 19.06 -14.76
C GLU A 196 2.04 19.01 -16.19
N GLU A 197 2.27 20.18 -16.80
CA GLU A 197 2.91 20.27 -18.11
C GLU A 197 4.39 19.85 -18.00
N PRO A 198 4.89 19.07 -18.96
CA PRO A 198 6.28 18.63 -18.95
C PRO A 198 7.25 19.81 -19.08
N PRO A 199 8.45 19.72 -18.46
CA PRO A 199 9.49 20.74 -18.63
C PRO A 199 9.89 20.95 -20.09
N ALA A 200 10.39 22.14 -20.41
CA ALA A 200 10.85 22.45 -21.76
C ALA A 200 11.90 21.44 -22.24
N GLY A 201 11.68 20.85 -23.40
CA GLY A 201 12.57 19.84 -24.01
C GLY A 201 12.28 18.40 -23.57
N PHE A 202 11.38 18.16 -22.62
CA PHE A 202 10.95 16.83 -22.24
C PHE A 202 9.93 16.30 -23.25
N GLN A 203 10.19 15.11 -23.80
CA GLN A 203 9.28 14.47 -24.75
C GLN A 203 8.40 13.45 -24.04
N VAL A 204 7.10 13.71 -24.03
CA VAL A 204 6.10 12.74 -23.52
C VAL A 204 5.72 11.78 -24.66
N PRO A 205 5.89 10.46 -24.48
CA PRO A 205 5.43 9.48 -25.46
C PRO A 205 3.93 9.58 -25.74
N GLN A 206 3.50 9.16 -26.92
CA GLN A 206 2.08 9.15 -27.27
C GLN A 206 1.27 8.31 -26.27
N GLY A 207 0.18 8.88 -25.77
CA GLY A 207 -0.67 8.23 -24.76
C GLY A 207 -0.11 8.28 -23.34
N GLY A 208 1.04 8.92 -23.13
CA GLY A 208 1.60 9.16 -21.80
C GLY A 208 1.18 10.51 -21.23
N HIS A 209 1.26 10.63 -19.91
CA HIS A 209 0.95 11.85 -19.15
C HIS A 209 2.08 12.14 -18.19
N TYR A 210 2.62 13.37 -18.24
CA TYR A 210 3.71 13.76 -17.36
C TYR A 210 3.22 13.92 -15.91
N ASN A 211 3.96 13.31 -14.99
CA ASN A 211 3.73 13.44 -13.57
C ASN A 211 5.05 13.23 -12.82
N PRO A 212 5.63 14.26 -12.20
CA PRO A 212 6.94 14.18 -11.57
C PRO A 212 6.95 13.32 -10.28
N TYR A 213 5.79 12.93 -9.76
CA TYR A 213 5.68 12.02 -8.61
C TYR A 213 5.64 10.54 -9.02
N PHE A 214 5.49 10.23 -10.30
CA PHE A 214 5.46 8.84 -10.74
C PHE A 214 6.88 8.25 -10.76
N HIS A 215 7.18 7.39 -9.77
CA HIS A 215 8.54 6.91 -9.53
C HIS A 215 9.17 6.09 -10.66
N ALA A 216 8.36 5.46 -11.52
CA ALA A 216 8.90 4.59 -12.54
C ALA A 216 9.55 5.35 -13.72
N ALA A 217 8.97 6.47 -14.17
CA ALA A 217 9.43 7.13 -15.40
C ALA A 217 9.01 8.61 -15.57
N ALA A 218 8.47 9.29 -14.60
CA ALA A 218 7.83 10.61 -14.70
C ALA A 218 6.72 10.72 -15.75
N VAL A 219 6.39 9.63 -16.44
CA VAL A 219 5.30 9.53 -17.43
C VAL A 219 4.50 8.26 -17.15
N LEU A 220 3.19 8.41 -16.96
CA LEU A 220 2.30 7.28 -16.76
C LEU A 220 1.22 7.22 -17.83
N ALA A 221 0.70 6.02 -18.08
CA ALA A 221 -0.35 5.79 -19.08
C ALA A 221 -1.74 6.26 -18.59
N MET A 222 -1.92 6.41 -17.27
CA MET A 222 -3.18 6.88 -16.66
C MET A 222 -3.36 8.37 -16.96
N PRO A 223 -4.43 8.79 -17.67
CA PRO A 223 -4.77 10.20 -17.80
C PRO A 223 -5.18 10.78 -16.45
N LYS A 224 -5.15 12.12 -16.30
CA LYS A 224 -5.61 12.79 -15.09
C LYS A 224 -7.06 12.36 -14.77
N PRO A 225 -7.29 11.62 -13.66
CA PRO A 225 -8.60 11.01 -13.43
C PRO A 225 -9.58 11.94 -12.69
N LEU A 226 -9.09 12.98 -12.01
CA LEU A 226 -9.87 13.82 -11.13
C LEU A 226 -9.94 15.27 -11.63
N SER A 227 -11.12 15.86 -11.49
CA SER A 227 -11.42 17.27 -11.76
C SER A 227 -12.30 17.85 -10.65
N ASP A 228 -12.19 19.14 -10.40
CA ASP A 228 -13.04 19.81 -9.41
C ASP A 228 -14.53 19.68 -9.77
N GLY A 229 -15.37 19.39 -8.78
CA GLY A 229 -16.80 19.21 -8.95
C GLY A 229 -17.23 17.90 -9.62
N GLN A 230 -16.32 16.94 -9.82
CA GLN A 230 -16.61 15.68 -10.51
C GLN A 230 -17.45 14.72 -9.66
N VAL A 231 -17.20 14.67 -8.35
CA VAL A 231 -17.95 13.85 -7.38
C VAL A 231 -18.69 14.76 -6.43
N THR A 232 -20.01 14.57 -6.30
CA THR A 232 -20.83 15.38 -5.39
C THR A 232 -20.81 14.81 -3.99
N TYR A 233 -20.40 15.59 -3.00
CA TYR A 233 -20.47 15.21 -1.59
C TYR A 233 -21.73 15.78 -0.92
N ASP A 234 -22.34 14.95 -0.05
CA ASP A 234 -23.59 15.32 0.63
C ASP A 234 -23.35 15.86 2.04
N ASP A 235 -22.10 15.79 2.54
CA ASP A 235 -21.70 16.21 3.89
C ASP A 235 -21.08 17.62 3.93
N GLY A 236 -21.03 18.31 2.79
CA GLY A 236 -20.48 19.67 2.68
C GLY A 236 -18.96 19.73 2.57
N ALA A 237 -18.26 18.61 2.45
CA ALA A 237 -16.81 18.58 2.20
C ALA A 237 -16.48 19.24 0.84
N PRO A 238 -15.29 19.83 0.69
CA PRO A 238 -14.87 20.45 -0.57
C PRO A 238 -14.89 19.45 -1.74
N GLN A 239 -15.39 19.89 -2.89
CA GLN A 239 -15.44 19.08 -4.11
C GLN A 239 -14.28 19.44 -5.03
N THR A 240 -13.06 19.27 -4.53
CA THR A 240 -11.82 19.62 -5.22
C THR A 240 -10.96 18.39 -5.45
N VAL A 241 -10.07 18.44 -6.44
CA VAL A 241 -9.09 17.37 -6.71
C VAL A 241 -8.27 17.03 -5.47
N ASP A 242 -7.85 18.05 -4.68
CA ASP A 242 -7.10 17.84 -3.44
C ASP A 242 -7.91 17.01 -2.42
N GLN A 243 -9.17 17.38 -2.18
CA GLN A 243 -10.02 16.67 -1.24
C GLN A 243 -10.35 15.24 -1.72
N TYR A 244 -10.68 15.09 -3.01
CA TYR A 244 -10.94 13.75 -3.59
C TYR A 244 -9.73 12.83 -3.47
N SER A 245 -8.53 13.35 -3.74
CA SER A 245 -7.31 12.57 -3.65
C SER A 245 -6.96 12.19 -2.21
N LYS A 246 -7.21 13.07 -1.22
CA LYS A 246 -7.08 12.74 0.21
C LYS A 246 -8.07 11.67 0.63
N ASP A 247 -9.33 11.82 0.26
CA ASP A 247 -10.39 10.89 0.66
C ASP A 247 -10.16 9.48 0.06
N VAL A 248 -9.82 9.40 -1.23
CA VAL A 248 -9.54 8.11 -1.86
C VAL A 248 -8.24 7.49 -1.36
N SER A 249 -7.18 8.27 -1.08
CA SER A 249 -5.93 7.75 -0.50
C SER A 249 -6.16 7.14 0.89
N SER A 250 -6.98 7.80 1.72
CA SER A 250 -7.41 7.27 3.02
C SER A 250 -8.20 5.97 2.88
N PHE A 251 -9.15 5.92 1.94
CA PHE A 251 -9.92 4.72 1.65
C PHE A 251 -9.03 3.56 1.15
N LEU A 252 -8.07 3.83 0.28
CA LEU A 252 -7.13 2.83 -0.21
C LEU A 252 -6.17 2.33 0.88
N MET A 253 -5.81 3.19 1.85
CA MET A 253 -5.05 2.75 3.02
C MET A 253 -5.89 1.82 3.91
N TRP A 254 -7.17 2.15 4.14
CA TRP A 254 -8.08 1.25 4.85
C TRP A 254 -8.24 -0.08 4.10
N ALA A 255 -8.42 -0.05 2.78
CA ALA A 255 -8.55 -1.28 1.98
C ALA A 255 -7.33 -2.19 2.13
N ALA A 256 -6.12 -1.61 2.20
CA ALA A 256 -4.88 -2.35 2.37
C ALA A 256 -4.62 -2.80 3.81
N GLU A 257 -5.16 -2.11 4.81
CA GLU A 257 -4.99 -2.42 6.22
C GLU A 257 -6.25 -2.11 7.05
N PRO A 258 -7.34 -2.86 6.86
CA PRO A 258 -8.59 -2.61 7.57
C PRO A 258 -8.45 -2.77 9.09
N HIS A 259 -7.61 -3.67 9.55
CA HIS A 259 -7.36 -3.93 10.98
C HIS A 259 -6.27 -3.06 11.62
N LEU A 260 -5.90 -1.93 11.00
CA LEU A 260 -4.86 -1.01 11.51
C LEU A 260 -5.11 -0.59 12.97
N GLU A 261 -6.33 -0.19 13.31
CA GLU A 261 -6.68 0.24 14.66
C GLU A 261 -6.60 -0.90 15.69
N GLU A 262 -7.08 -2.09 15.31
CA GLU A 262 -7.00 -3.29 16.15
C GLU A 262 -5.55 -3.71 16.37
N ARG A 263 -4.73 -3.68 15.33
CA ARG A 263 -3.29 -3.95 15.42
C ARG A 263 -2.59 -2.98 16.36
N LYS A 264 -2.86 -1.67 16.25
CA LYS A 264 -2.30 -0.64 17.15
C LYS A 264 -2.71 -0.87 18.59
N ARG A 265 -4.01 -1.08 18.84
CA ARG A 265 -4.54 -1.37 20.18
C ARG A 265 -3.92 -2.62 20.79
N THR A 266 -3.85 -3.71 20.03
CA THR A 266 -3.26 -4.97 20.49
C THR A 266 -1.77 -4.81 20.73
N GLY A 267 -1.04 -4.16 19.83
CA GLY A 267 0.38 -3.86 19.99
C GLY A 267 0.69 -3.07 21.24
N PHE A 268 -0.11 -2.04 21.54
CA PHE A 268 0.03 -1.24 22.75
C PHE A 268 -0.18 -2.08 24.03
N MET A 269 -1.22 -2.93 24.06
CA MET A 269 -1.46 -3.85 25.19
C MET A 269 -0.31 -4.84 25.39
N VAL A 270 0.23 -5.40 24.30
CA VAL A 270 1.37 -6.31 24.33
C VAL A 270 2.61 -5.61 24.88
N MET A 271 2.89 -4.37 24.46
CA MET A 271 4.03 -3.59 24.97
C MET A 271 3.92 -3.34 26.47
N ILE A 272 2.74 -2.97 26.97
CA ILE A 272 2.51 -2.81 28.43
C ILE A 272 2.75 -4.13 29.15
N PHE A 273 2.18 -5.22 28.65
CA PHE A 273 2.36 -6.54 29.25
C PHE A 273 3.85 -6.93 29.32
N LEU A 274 4.59 -6.77 28.23
CA LEU A 274 6.01 -7.09 28.17
C LEU A 274 6.84 -6.20 29.10
N ALA A 275 6.51 -4.93 29.25
CA ALA A 275 7.18 -4.02 30.19
C ALA A 275 6.98 -4.49 31.64
N ILE A 276 5.74 -4.78 32.04
CA ILE A 276 5.43 -5.31 33.39
C ILE A 276 6.14 -6.66 33.61
N PHE A 277 6.06 -7.56 32.66
CA PHE A 277 6.69 -8.87 32.74
C PHE A 277 8.22 -8.78 32.88
N THR A 278 8.86 -7.89 32.13
CA THR A 278 10.30 -7.63 32.24
C THR A 278 10.69 -7.16 33.63
N VAL A 279 9.92 -6.22 34.20
CA VAL A 279 10.14 -5.74 35.60
C VAL A 279 10.02 -6.89 36.60
N LEU A 280 8.99 -7.72 36.48
CA LEU A 280 8.78 -8.87 37.37
C LEU A 280 9.92 -9.90 37.28
N ILE A 281 10.37 -10.24 36.07
CA ILE A 281 11.51 -11.13 35.88
C ILE A 281 12.79 -10.51 36.46
N TYR A 282 13.00 -9.22 36.23
CA TYR A 282 14.16 -8.53 36.81
C TYR A 282 14.16 -8.58 38.34
N LEU A 283 13.02 -8.31 38.99
CA LEU A 283 12.87 -8.39 40.46
C LEU A 283 13.05 -9.82 40.95
N THR A 284 12.51 -10.82 40.29
CA THR A 284 12.69 -12.23 40.59
C THR A 284 14.17 -12.62 40.51
N LYS A 285 14.83 -12.25 39.40
CA LYS A 285 16.28 -12.46 39.25
C LYS A 285 17.05 -11.82 40.40
N ARG A 286 16.77 -10.56 40.73
CA ARG A 286 17.43 -9.84 41.82
C ARG A 286 17.19 -10.53 43.18
N SER A 287 15.98 -11.00 43.44
CA SER A 287 15.64 -11.75 44.69
C SER A 287 16.40 -13.07 44.78
N VAL A 288 16.40 -13.86 43.71
CA VAL A 288 17.08 -15.17 43.68
C VAL A 288 18.60 -15.08 43.86
N TYR A 289 19.19 -14.00 43.33
CA TYR A 289 20.68 -13.82 43.37
C TYR A 289 21.13 -12.87 44.50
N ALA A 290 20.22 -12.32 45.31
CA ALA A 290 20.58 -11.36 46.35
C ALA A 290 21.48 -11.94 47.46
N ASN A 291 21.40 -13.26 47.72
CA ASN A 291 22.15 -13.95 48.76
C ASN A 291 23.25 -14.86 48.26
N LYS A 292 23.67 -14.74 46.99
CA LYS A 292 24.85 -15.45 46.49
C LYS A 292 26.09 -14.55 46.61
N ASP A 293 26.78 -14.69 47.75
CA ASP A 293 28.11 -14.18 47.91
C ASP A 293 29.02 -14.91 46.87
N HIS A 294 29.59 -14.17 45.97
CA HIS A 294 30.57 -14.60 45.00
C HIS A 294 31.94 -14.14 45.41
#